data_5f71307863bfc77d546e87be793a70cf
#
_entry.id   5f71307863bfc77d546e87be793a70cf
#
_cell.length_a   1.000
_cell.length_b   1.000
_cell.length_c   1.000
_cell.angle_alpha   90.00
_cell.angle_beta   90.00
_cell.angle_gamma   90.00
#
_symmetry.space_group_name_H-M   'P 1'
#
loop_
_entity.id
_entity.type
_entity.pdbx_description
1 polymer ?
#
loop_
_entity_poly.entity_id
_entity_poly.type
_entity_poly.pdbx_seq_one_letter_code
_entity_poly.pdbx_strand_id
1 'polypeptide(L)'
;FFFFPPQLPALLFANDIYKRAAKNGLSQKGEWSQKNVDEQCEALTEEQVGRNLFELVASCRENGIDPESALRKFASSQVDYLNNNKKP
;
A
#
# COMPACT_ATOMS: atom_id res chain seq x y z
N PHE A 1 8.06 -15.99 -0.28
CA PHE A 1 6.78 -15.95 -0.97
C PHE A 1 6.66 -14.73 -1.88
N PHE A 2 6.81 -13.56 -1.33
CA PHE A 2 6.89 -12.34 -2.13
C PHE A 2 8.34 -11.94 -2.33
N PHE A 3 8.67 -11.56 -3.56
CA PHE A 3 9.98 -11.03 -3.87
C PHE A 3 9.82 -9.88 -4.85
N PHE A 4 10.35 -8.70 -4.51
CA PHE A 4 10.22 -7.50 -5.31
C PHE A 4 11.56 -6.79 -5.45
N PRO A 5 11.84 -6.23 -6.63
CA PRO A 5 13.04 -5.41 -6.80
C PRO A 5 12.98 -4.19 -5.88
N PRO A 6 14.08 -3.88 -5.20
CA PRO A 6 14.06 -2.75 -4.27
C PRO A 6 13.99 -1.38 -4.94
N GLN A 7 14.20 -1.31 -6.25
CA GLN A 7 14.19 -0.04 -6.97
C GLN A 7 12.81 0.40 -7.45
N LEU A 8 11.77 -0.42 -7.26
CA LEU A 8 10.44 -0.03 -7.70
C LEU A 8 9.97 1.24 -6.98
N PRO A 9 9.35 2.19 -7.71
CA PRO A 9 8.70 3.32 -7.04
C PRO A 9 7.67 2.81 -6.04
N ALA A 10 7.51 3.54 -4.95
CA ALA A 10 6.69 3.05 -3.83
C ALA A 10 5.25 2.77 -4.24
N LEU A 11 4.66 3.61 -5.09
CA LEU A 11 3.27 3.37 -5.53
C LEU A 11 3.15 2.09 -6.31
N LEU A 12 4.08 1.82 -7.21
CA LEU A 12 4.07 0.57 -7.98
C LEU A 12 4.34 -0.63 -7.08
N PHE A 13 5.25 -0.46 -6.14
CA PHE A 13 5.58 -1.50 -5.18
C PHE A 13 4.35 -1.89 -4.37
N ALA A 14 3.64 -0.89 -3.83
CA ALA A 14 2.43 -1.14 -3.06
C ALA A 14 1.35 -1.80 -3.91
N ASN A 15 1.20 -1.34 -5.15
CA ASN A 15 0.22 -1.90 -6.07
C ASN A 15 0.49 -3.39 -6.32
N ASP A 16 1.75 -3.74 -6.54
CA ASP A 16 2.13 -5.12 -6.81
C ASP A 16 1.90 -6.02 -5.60
N ILE A 17 2.21 -5.51 -4.41
CA ILE A 17 2.01 -6.27 -3.18
C ILE A 17 0.52 -6.56 -2.99
N TYR A 18 -0.31 -5.53 -3.12
CA TYR A 18 -1.75 -5.71 -2.94
C TYR A 18 -2.31 -6.68 -3.97
N LYS A 19 -1.89 -6.53 -5.22
CA LYS A 19 -2.34 -7.38 -6.30
C LYS A 19 -2.04 -8.85 -6.01
N ARG A 20 -0.83 -9.13 -5.53
CA ARG A 20 -0.45 -10.49 -5.20
C ARG A 20 -1.18 -11.02 -3.99
N ALA A 21 -1.36 -10.19 -2.98
CA ALA A 21 -2.11 -10.59 -1.79
C ALA A 21 -3.54 -10.96 -2.17
N ALA A 22 -4.19 -10.12 -2.97
CA ALA A 22 -5.56 -10.37 -3.39
C ALA A 22 -5.67 -11.65 -4.21
N LYS A 23 -4.72 -11.85 -5.12
CA LYS A 23 -4.73 -13.02 -5.98
C LYS A 23 -4.55 -14.32 -5.19
N ASN A 24 -3.88 -14.25 -4.06
CA ASN A 24 -3.61 -15.41 -3.22
C ASN A 24 -4.54 -15.52 -2.02
N GLY A 25 -5.64 -14.76 -2.02
CA GLY A 25 -6.62 -14.84 -0.95
C GLY A 25 -6.16 -14.27 0.37
N LEU A 26 -5.22 -13.33 0.34
CA LEU A 26 -4.61 -12.77 1.54
C LEU A 26 -5.04 -11.33 1.82
N SER A 27 -6.08 -10.82 1.12
CA SER A 27 -6.49 -9.43 1.26
C SER A 27 -6.84 -9.04 2.70
N GLN A 28 -7.36 -10.00 3.46
CA GLN A 28 -7.78 -9.74 4.84
C GLN A 28 -6.70 -10.09 5.86
N LYS A 29 -5.52 -10.47 5.40
CA LYS A 29 -4.45 -10.95 6.28
C LYS A 29 -3.39 -9.91 6.58
N GLY A 30 -3.35 -8.82 5.81
CA GLY A 30 -2.38 -7.77 6.04
C GLY A 30 -2.80 -6.83 7.15
N GLU A 31 -1.96 -5.86 7.44
CA GLU A 31 -2.23 -4.88 8.49
C GLU A 31 -3.03 -3.69 8.00
N TRP A 32 -3.27 -3.60 6.69
CA TRP A 32 -4.14 -2.54 6.16
C TRP A 32 -5.60 -2.92 6.40
N SER A 33 -6.48 -1.91 6.34
CA SER A 33 -7.90 -2.14 6.50
C SER A 33 -8.55 -2.42 5.15
N GLN A 34 -8.90 -3.68 4.91
CA GLN A 34 -9.59 -4.04 3.68
C GLN A 34 -10.97 -3.38 3.60
N LYS A 35 -11.59 -3.14 4.76
CA LYS A 35 -12.84 -2.42 4.80
C LYS A 35 -12.69 -1.01 4.23
N ASN A 36 -11.60 -0.31 4.59
CA ASN A 36 -11.34 1.01 4.04
C ASN A 36 -11.12 0.95 2.54
N VAL A 37 -10.41 -0.07 2.06
CA VAL A 37 -10.18 -0.23 0.63
C VAL A 37 -11.52 -0.38 -0.09
N ASP A 38 -12.37 -1.27 0.41
CA ASP A 38 -13.65 -1.56 -0.23
C ASP A 38 -14.56 -0.34 -0.22
N GLU A 39 -14.58 0.40 0.89
CA GLU A 39 -15.41 1.60 1.00
C GLU A 39 -14.96 2.68 0.03
N GLN A 40 -13.65 2.87 -0.11
CA GLN A 40 -13.13 3.87 -1.03
C GLN A 40 -13.40 3.52 -2.48
N CYS A 41 -13.45 2.23 -2.81
CA CYS A 41 -13.70 1.79 -4.17
C CYS A 41 -15.05 2.25 -4.72
N GLU A 42 -16.02 2.49 -3.83
CA GLU A 42 -17.40 2.75 -4.26
C GLU A 42 -17.56 4.05 -5.04
N ALA A 43 -16.75 5.06 -4.74
CA ALA A 43 -16.92 6.37 -5.36
C ALA A 43 -15.58 6.99 -5.79
N LEU A 44 -14.59 6.17 -6.03
CA LEU A 44 -13.26 6.64 -6.34
C LEU A 44 -13.16 7.07 -7.80
N THR A 45 -12.63 8.27 -8.04
CA THR A 45 -12.36 8.75 -9.39
C THR A 45 -10.89 9.11 -9.50
N GLU A 46 -10.40 9.09 -10.74
CA GLU A 46 -9.01 9.46 -10.99
C GLU A 46 -8.68 10.85 -10.47
N GLU A 47 -9.61 11.79 -10.66
CA GLU A 47 -9.42 13.17 -10.22
C GLU A 47 -9.29 13.25 -8.70
N GLN A 48 -10.15 12.55 -7.98
CA GLN A 48 -10.09 12.53 -6.51
C GLN A 48 -8.79 11.89 -6.02
N VAL A 49 -8.38 10.82 -6.66
CA VAL A 49 -7.13 10.15 -6.29
C VAL A 49 -5.96 11.10 -6.44
N GLY A 50 -5.89 11.80 -7.59
CA GLY A 50 -4.81 12.74 -7.81
C GLY A 50 -4.77 13.84 -6.77
N ARG A 51 -5.94 14.42 -6.47
CA ARG A 51 -6.03 15.50 -5.46
C ARG A 51 -5.65 14.98 -4.07
N ASN A 52 -6.21 13.85 -3.68
CA ASN A 52 -5.97 13.31 -2.34
C ASN A 52 -4.50 12.95 -2.14
N LEU A 53 -3.89 12.34 -3.15
CA LEU A 53 -2.48 12.01 -3.07
C LEU A 53 -1.62 13.28 -3.00
N PHE A 54 -1.94 14.28 -3.80
CA PHE A 54 -1.20 15.53 -3.78
C PHE A 54 -1.29 16.19 -2.40
N GLU A 55 -2.49 16.25 -1.84
CA GLU A 55 -2.68 16.87 -0.53
C GLU A 55 -1.95 16.11 0.56
N LEU A 56 -1.94 14.80 0.48
CA LEU A 56 -1.20 13.99 1.44
C LEU A 56 0.31 14.23 1.31
N VAL A 57 0.81 14.28 0.08
CA VAL A 57 2.23 14.56 -0.15
C VAL A 57 2.61 15.94 0.40
N ALA A 58 1.75 16.94 0.16
CA ALA A 58 2.00 18.29 0.67
C ALA A 58 2.02 18.30 2.20
N SER A 59 1.10 17.57 2.81
CA SER A 59 1.05 17.46 4.27
C SER A 59 2.30 16.81 4.84
N CYS A 60 2.79 15.79 4.14
CA CYS A 60 4.02 15.12 4.53
C CYS A 60 5.20 16.10 4.50
N ARG A 61 5.25 16.92 3.44
CA ARG A 61 6.32 17.91 3.32
C ARG A 61 6.29 18.90 4.49
N GLU A 62 5.10 19.35 4.85
CA GLU A 62 4.96 20.30 5.96
C GLU A 62 5.39 19.72 7.29
N ASN A 63 5.34 18.40 7.42
CA ASN A 63 5.69 17.71 8.66
C ASN A 63 7.04 17.00 8.60
N GLY A 64 7.83 17.22 7.55
CA GLY A 64 9.15 16.62 7.44
C GLY A 64 9.12 15.12 7.20
N ILE A 65 8.04 14.60 6.63
CA ILE A 65 7.90 13.18 6.33
C ILE A 65 8.08 12.97 4.83
N ASP A 66 8.86 11.94 4.48
CA ASP A 66 9.05 11.55 3.09
C ASP A 66 7.96 10.52 2.74
N PRO A 67 6.95 10.90 1.93
CA PRO A 67 5.84 9.98 1.64
C PRO A 67 6.29 8.76 0.84
N GLU A 68 7.27 8.92 -0.03
CA GLU A 68 7.79 7.79 -0.79
C GLU A 68 8.39 6.74 0.14
N SER A 69 9.21 7.19 1.07
CA SER A 69 9.85 6.31 2.06
C SER A 69 8.83 5.71 3.01
N ALA A 70 7.85 6.51 3.44
CA ALA A 70 6.82 6.03 4.37
C ALA A 70 6.01 4.91 3.74
N LEU A 71 5.58 5.10 2.50
CA LEU A 71 4.81 4.07 1.81
C LEU A 71 5.65 2.82 1.57
N ARG A 72 6.91 3.01 1.18
CA ARG A 72 7.81 1.87 0.95
C ARG A 72 8.01 1.06 2.21
N LYS A 73 8.19 1.72 3.34
CA LYS A 73 8.37 1.03 4.61
C LYS A 73 7.14 0.23 5.01
N PHE A 74 5.97 0.83 4.89
CA PHE A 74 4.74 0.12 5.22
C PHE A 74 4.55 -1.07 4.27
N ALA A 75 4.70 -0.84 2.97
CA ALA A 75 4.51 -1.90 1.98
C ALA A 75 5.49 -3.05 2.21
N SER A 76 6.75 -2.72 2.48
CA SER A 76 7.76 -3.74 2.76
C SER A 76 7.42 -4.54 4.02
N SER A 77 6.92 -3.86 5.05
CA SER A 77 6.52 -4.55 6.28
C SER A 77 5.36 -5.50 6.02
N GLN A 78 4.50 -5.18 5.05
CA GLN A 78 3.40 -6.08 4.72
C GLN A 78 3.89 -7.35 4.04
N VAL A 79 4.94 -7.27 3.23
CA VAL A 79 5.54 -8.46 2.64
C VAL A 79 6.02 -9.39 3.74
N ASP A 80 6.75 -8.84 4.71
CA ASP A 80 7.25 -9.63 5.83
C ASP A 80 6.11 -10.19 6.68
N TYR A 81 5.12 -9.36 6.95
CA TYR A 81 3.97 -9.77 7.77
C TYR A 81 3.22 -10.94 7.10
N LEU A 82 2.93 -10.81 5.81
CA LEU A 82 2.20 -11.85 5.09
C LEU A 82 3.01 -13.12 4.97
N ASN A 83 4.31 -13.01 4.76
CA ASN A 83 5.17 -14.19 4.68
C ASN A 83 5.23 -14.92 6.02
N ASN A 84 5.34 -14.18 7.11
CA ASN A 84 5.43 -14.79 8.44
C ASN A 84 4.11 -15.38 8.90
N ASN A 85 3.00 -14.73 8.57
CA ASN A 85 1.67 -15.19 9.02
C ASN A 85 1.04 -16.21 8.09
N LYS A 86 1.74 -16.60 7.05
CA LYS A 86 1.28 -17.65 6.15
C LYS A 86 1.49 -19.03 6.72
N LYS A 87 2.44 -19.17 7.62
CA LYS A 87 2.76 -20.46 8.20
C LYS A 87 1.67 -20.94 9.14
N PRO A 88 1.35 -22.23 9.12
CA PRO A 88 0.37 -22.80 10.04
C PRO A 88 0.80 -22.71 11.50
#